data_af0358d507f12f62b75d2f48f7874027
#
_entry.id   af0358d507f12f62b75d2f48f7874027
#
_cell.length_a   1.000
_cell.length_b   1.000
_cell.length_c   1.000
_cell.angle_alpha   90.00
_cell.angle_beta   90.00
_cell.angle_gamma   90.00
#
_symmetry.space_group_name_H-M   'P 1'
#
loop_
_entity.id
_entity.type
_entity.pdbx_description
1 polymer ?
#
loop_
_entity_poly.entity_id
_entity_poly.type
_entity_poly.pdbx_seq_one_letter_code
_entity_poly.pdbx_strand_id
1 'polypeptide(L)'
;MNSIKNIVRVEWKNIIRTKTAMVLIGVFAILLLFAAFIGVENTAAQNVIRQSYQEQVRDDYVDQPDRNPHRVSHYGYLVFRERPALSFFEFGIESFAGNSIFLEAHRQNTVNLSEAGFSNGMLRFGELSMALILQLLVPLFIFFIGYGTLADLKSNGVLKIMLAQGIPIRKLIWGKTLGIFSFTTTVFTGAMLLVFSIAFIAYPEELTSAVLLRSIFAVILYTVFFFICSWVTVLISAKSSRGGTALLWLIMLWMLCGIILPKMAQNVGYALFPAPSKLEFETRITEDLEQVGDSHDPDDAYYTSFREKTLAAYGVDDVKDLPFNYAGHLMAEGERVTTELYRAHFDKLIDTYNNQNSIAAYLSFVNPYLMLRNLSMAVTGTDMAHYIDFQKQTEDYRYRQTQYFNELHKNEVDAERSGTQRLDSSRFKDRDPFEYQNRDLFWALSNNGITLMAFAFWIILIALSFSFGFQKIKLS
;
A
#
# COMPACT_ATOMS: atom_id res chain seq x y z
N MET A 1 -8.41 -24.62 -35.25
CA MET A 1 -7.71 -23.37 -34.94
C MET A 1 -8.23 -22.15 -35.75
N ASN A 2 -8.44 -22.28 -37.05
CA ASN A 2 -8.93 -21.15 -37.89
C ASN A 2 -10.30 -20.55 -37.49
N SER A 3 -11.22 -21.30 -36.88
CA SER A 3 -12.54 -20.79 -36.49
C SER A 3 -12.47 -19.80 -35.29
N ILE A 4 -11.62 -20.03 -34.29
CA ILE A 4 -11.48 -19.10 -33.15
C ILE A 4 -10.86 -17.78 -33.60
N LYS A 5 -9.81 -17.81 -34.42
CA LYS A 5 -9.20 -16.61 -35.00
C LYS A 5 -10.24 -15.76 -35.76
N ASN A 6 -11.13 -16.42 -36.53
CA ASN A 6 -12.16 -15.71 -37.25
C ASN A 6 -13.19 -15.07 -36.31
N ILE A 7 -13.59 -15.73 -35.23
CA ILE A 7 -14.49 -15.17 -34.22
C ILE A 7 -13.85 -13.95 -33.55
N VAL A 8 -12.58 -14.04 -33.14
CA VAL A 8 -11.82 -12.92 -32.57
C VAL A 8 -11.78 -11.75 -33.55
N ARG A 9 -11.44 -11.96 -34.81
CA ARG A 9 -11.40 -10.91 -35.85
C ARG A 9 -12.77 -10.25 -36.06
N VAL A 10 -13.84 -11.02 -36.07
CA VAL A 10 -15.20 -10.48 -36.19
C VAL A 10 -15.55 -9.65 -34.95
N GLU A 11 -15.17 -10.10 -33.75
CA GLU A 11 -15.43 -9.35 -32.52
C GLU A 11 -14.72 -7.98 -32.54
N TRP A 12 -13.44 -7.94 -32.89
CA TRP A 12 -12.69 -6.70 -33.06
C TRP A 12 -13.37 -5.75 -34.06
N LYS A 13 -13.80 -6.26 -35.23
CA LYS A 13 -14.52 -5.46 -36.22
C LYS A 13 -15.83 -4.88 -35.68
N ASN A 14 -16.57 -5.67 -34.89
CA ASN A 14 -17.82 -5.25 -34.27
C ASN A 14 -17.56 -4.11 -33.24
N ILE A 15 -16.56 -4.27 -32.38
CA ILE A 15 -16.19 -3.24 -31.38
C ILE A 15 -15.78 -1.95 -32.11
N ILE A 16 -14.87 -2.01 -33.10
CA ILE A 16 -14.38 -0.84 -33.82
C ILE A 16 -15.50 -0.12 -34.56
N ARG A 17 -16.47 -0.87 -35.11
CA ARG A 17 -17.61 -0.30 -35.84
C ARG A 17 -18.64 0.37 -34.92
N THR A 18 -18.61 0.07 -33.64
CA THR A 18 -19.52 0.66 -32.66
C THR A 18 -19.03 2.04 -32.27
N LYS A 19 -19.68 3.09 -32.83
CA LYS A 19 -19.30 4.51 -32.62
C LYS A 19 -19.18 4.83 -31.12
N THR A 20 -20.11 4.37 -30.30
CA THR A 20 -20.10 4.58 -28.84
C THR A 20 -18.87 3.98 -28.18
N ALA A 21 -18.43 2.78 -28.59
CA ALA A 21 -17.21 2.16 -28.07
C ALA A 21 -15.98 3.02 -28.39
N MET A 22 -15.89 3.56 -29.60
CA MET A 22 -14.76 4.43 -29.99
C MET A 22 -14.76 5.77 -29.26
N VAL A 23 -15.94 6.36 -29.02
CA VAL A 23 -16.06 7.58 -28.20
C VAL A 23 -15.62 7.28 -26.75
N LEU A 24 -16.05 6.18 -26.17
CA LEU A 24 -15.62 5.79 -24.82
C LEU A 24 -14.11 5.58 -24.74
N ILE A 25 -13.49 4.94 -25.72
CA ILE A 25 -12.03 4.79 -25.78
C ILE A 25 -11.35 6.16 -25.79
N GLY A 26 -11.85 7.11 -26.58
CA GLY A 26 -11.35 8.48 -26.58
C GLY A 26 -11.44 9.15 -25.19
N VAL A 27 -12.58 9.01 -24.54
CA VAL A 27 -12.76 9.52 -23.16
C VAL A 27 -11.80 8.86 -22.17
N PHE A 28 -11.67 7.53 -22.23
CA PHE A 28 -10.70 6.82 -21.38
C PHE A 28 -9.26 7.21 -21.65
N ALA A 29 -8.88 7.39 -22.91
CA ALA A 29 -7.53 7.84 -23.26
C ALA A 29 -7.24 9.23 -22.64
N ILE A 30 -8.18 10.16 -22.72
CA ILE A 30 -8.05 11.48 -22.09
C ILE A 30 -7.93 11.35 -20.58
N LEU A 31 -8.80 10.56 -19.93
CA LEU A 31 -8.77 10.37 -18.49
C LEU A 31 -7.46 9.71 -18.01
N LEU A 32 -6.97 8.70 -18.73
CA LEU A 32 -5.72 8.01 -18.38
C LEU A 32 -4.51 8.93 -18.56
N LEU A 33 -4.45 9.70 -19.66
CA LEU A 33 -3.38 10.67 -19.88
C LEU A 33 -3.40 11.77 -18.82
N PHE A 34 -4.58 12.28 -18.47
CA PHE A 34 -4.73 13.28 -17.43
C PHE A 34 -4.30 12.73 -16.06
N ALA A 35 -4.78 11.55 -15.68
CA ALA A 35 -4.42 10.91 -14.41
C ALA A 35 -2.90 10.58 -14.35
N ALA A 36 -2.32 10.14 -15.48
CA ALA A 36 -0.89 9.88 -15.57
C ALA A 36 -0.07 11.17 -15.42
N PHE A 37 -0.46 12.23 -16.12
CA PHE A 37 0.22 13.53 -16.03
C PHE A 37 0.19 14.08 -14.60
N ILE A 38 -1.00 14.16 -13.99
CA ILE A 38 -1.14 14.63 -12.60
C ILE A 38 -0.38 13.71 -11.62
N GLY A 39 -0.44 12.40 -11.84
CA GLY A 39 0.26 11.42 -10.97
C GLY A 39 1.79 11.61 -11.01
N VAL A 40 2.37 11.74 -12.20
CA VAL A 40 3.82 11.93 -12.37
C VAL A 40 4.27 13.26 -11.80
N GLU A 41 3.61 14.38 -12.17
CA GLU A 41 3.93 15.71 -11.67
C GLU A 41 3.80 15.80 -10.14
N ASN A 42 2.71 15.26 -9.58
CA ASN A 42 2.50 15.29 -8.13
C ASN A 42 3.55 14.44 -7.38
N THR A 43 3.91 13.26 -7.90
CA THR A 43 4.94 12.41 -7.29
C THR A 43 6.29 13.10 -7.29
N ALA A 44 6.71 13.65 -8.43
CA ALA A 44 7.98 14.36 -8.55
C ALA A 44 8.03 15.62 -7.66
N ALA A 45 7.00 16.47 -7.72
CA ALA A 45 6.93 17.68 -6.92
C ALA A 45 6.96 17.39 -5.41
N GLN A 46 6.22 16.37 -4.97
CA GLN A 46 6.22 15.97 -3.55
C GLN A 46 7.57 15.42 -3.11
N ASN A 47 8.25 14.63 -3.93
CA ASN A 47 9.58 14.12 -3.57
C ASN A 47 10.61 15.25 -3.47
N VAL A 48 10.62 16.21 -4.41
CA VAL A 48 11.49 17.39 -4.33
C VAL A 48 11.24 18.18 -3.05
N ILE A 49 9.97 18.42 -2.69
CA ILE A 49 9.61 19.12 -1.45
C ILE A 49 10.10 18.35 -0.22
N ARG A 50 9.87 17.04 -0.17
CA ARG A 50 10.29 16.20 0.97
C ARG A 50 11.79 16.14 1.12
N GLN A 51 12.54 16.01 0.02
CA GLN A 51 14.00 16.04 0.03
C GLN A 51 14.52 17.40 0.51
N SER A 52 13.98 18.52 0.02
CA SER A 52 14.42 19.84 0.47
C SER A 52 14.16 20.09 1.97
N TYR A 53 13.02 19.62 2.49
CA TYR A 53 12.76 19.69 3.94
C TYR A 53 13.66 18.74 4.74
N GLN A 54 13.96 17.56 4.22
CA GLN A 54 14.88 16.62 4.85
C GLN A 54 16.29 17.21 4.94
N GLU A 55 16.77 17.84 3.88
CA GLU A 55 18.05 18.56 3.85
C GLU A 55 18.07 19.71 4.86
N GLN A 56 17.04 20.55 4.86
CA GLN A 56 16.93 21.67 5.81
C GLN A 56 16.94 21.18 7.27
N VAL A 57 16.15 20.17 7.59
CA VAL A 57 16.10 19.60 8.94
C VAL A 57 17.45 18.99 9.33
N ARG A 58 18.16 18.38 8.38
CA ARG A 58 19.51 17.88 8.60
C ARG A 58 20.49 19.00 8.87
N ASP A 59 20.46 20.06 8.08
CA ASP A 59 21.35 21.23 8.26
C ASP A 59 21.11 21.88 9.63
N ASP A 60 19.85 22.09 10.01
CA ASP A 60 19.48 22.61 11.33
C ASP A 60 19.98 21.70 12.47
N TYR A 61 19.98 20.38 12.25
CA TYR A 61 20.50 19.41 13.21
C TYR A 61 22.03 19.45 13.30
N VAL A 62 22.72 19.57 12.18
CA VAL A 62 24.18 19.64 12.09
C VAL A 62 24.72 20.95 12.65
N ASP A 63 23.99 22.06 12.49
CA ASP A 63 24.41 23.39 12.96
C ASP A 63 24.17 23.65 14.46
N GLN A 64 23.76 22.60 15.20
CA GLN A 64 23.60 22.73 16.64
C GLN A 64 24.94 23.09 17.32
N PRO A 65 24.92 24.00 18.32
CA PRO A 65 26.09 24.34 19.13
C PRO A 65 26.45 23.17 20.06
N ASP A 66 27.62 23.26 20.69
CA ASP A 66 28.03 22.36 21.75
C ASP A 66 26.94 22.25 22.81
N ARG A 67 26.51 21.02 23.07
CA ARG A 67 25.39 20.71 23.96
C ARG A 67 25.66 19.48 24.82
N ASN A 68 24.85 19.37 25.88
CA ASN A 68 24.75 18.12 26.62
C ASN A 68 24.06 17.05 25.73
N PRO A 69 24.59 15.82 25.63
CA PRO A 69 24.00 14.76 24.80
C PRO A 69 22.52 14.49 25.05
N HIS A 70 22.08 14.50 26.29
CA HIS A 70 20.67 14.33 26.64
C HIS A 70 19.79 15.43 26.01
N ARG A 71 20.25 16.70 26.01
CA ARG A 71 19.51 17.78 25.38
C ARG A 71 19.49 17.67 23.86
N VAL A 72 20.47 17.03 23.25
CA VAL A 72 20.47 16.74 21.79
C VAL A 72 19.39 15.74 21.46
N SER A 73 19.24 14.67 22.26
CA SER A 73 18.20 13.65 22.03
C SER A 73 16.77 14.21 22.11
N HIS A 74 16.56 15.27 22.90
CA HIS A 74 15.27 15.98 22.98
C HIS A 74 15.05 17.06 21.92
N TYR A 75 16.08 17.43 21.15
CA TYR A 75 15.91 18.42 20.08
C TYR A 75 14.93 17.91 19.01
N GLY A 76 15.02 16.62 18.72
CA GLY A 76 14.19 15.94 17.75
C GLY A 76 14.36 16.44 16.31
N TYR A 77 13.85 15.71 15.36
CA TYR A 77 13.77 16.17 13.97
C TYR A 77 12.75 15.35 13.17
N LEU A 78 12.29 15.91 12.04
CA LEU A 78 11.37 15.24 11.14
C LEU A 78 12.13 14.35 10.15
N VAL A 79 11.57 13.15 9.92
CA VAL A 79 11.95 12.29 8.82
C VAL A 79 10.78 12.13 7.87
N PHE A 80 11.07 11.99 6.59
CA PHE A 80 10.08 11.90 5.55
C PHE A 80 10.20 10.57 4.80
N ARG A 81 9.04 10.05 4.36
CA ARG A 81 8.98 8.96 3.41
C ARG A 81 8.82 9.55 2.01
N GLU A 82 9.77 9.27 1.14
CA GLU A 82 9.62 9.57 -0.28
C GLU A 82 8.52 8.71 -0.91
N ARG A 83 7.85 9.25 -1.92
CA ARG A 83 6.88 8.49 -2.69
C ARG A 83 7.60 7.42 -3.51
N PRO A 84 7.13 6.16 -3.48
CA PRO A 84 7.67 5.12 -4.36
C PRO A 84 7.56 5.51 -5.84
N ALA A 85 8.51 5.06 -6.65
CA ALA A 85 8.56 5.38 -8.09
C ALA A 85 7.26 5.06 -8.86
N LEU A 86 6.47 4.08 -8.43
CA LEU A 86 5.19 3.71 -9.05
C LEU A 86 3.96 4.34 -8.38
N SER A 87 4.14 5.24 -7.42
CA SER A 87 3.00 5.91 -6.76
C SER A 87 2.22 6.81 -7.72
N PHE A 88 2.83 7.30 -8.80
CA PHE A 88 2.11 8.02 -9.85
C PHE A 88 1.00 7.18 -10.50
N PHE A 89 1.17 5.86 -10.52
CA PHE A 89 0.20 4.93 -11.08
C PHE A 89 -0.90 4.56 -10.08
N GLU A 90 -0.50 4.26 -8.82
CA GLU A 90 -1.40 3.83 -7.74
C GLU A 90 -1.04 4.58 -6.45
N PHE A 91 -1.89 5.51 -6.00
CA PHE A 91 -1.64 6.28 -4.78
C PHE A 91 -1.84 5.47 -3.50
N GLY A 92 -2.63 4.40 -3.55
CA GLY A 92 -2.88 3.51 -2.41
C GLY A 92 -3.47 4.22 -1.20
N ILE A 93 -2.82 4.08 -0.04
CA ILE A 93 -3.24 4.73 1.21
C ILE A 93 -2.44 6.01 1.53
N GLU A 94 -1.52 6.41 0.69
CA GLU A 94 -0.53 7.45 1.01
C GLU A 94 -1.16 8.78 1.44
N SER A 95 -2.19 9.23 0.72
CA SER A 95 -2.89 10.48 1.05
C SER A 95 -3.59 10.48 2.41
N PHE A 96 -3.88 9.30 2.95
CA PHE A 96 -4.56 9.15 4.25
C PHE A 96 -3.59 8.88 5.39
N ALA A 97 -2.50 8.20 5.10
CA ALA A 97 -1.58 7.70 6.10
C ALA A 97 -0.56 8.75 6.59
N GLY A 98 -0.28 9.78 5.79
CA GLY A 98 0.76 10.77 6.07
C GLY A 98 2.14 10.37 5.57
N ASN A 99 3.13 11.24 5.74
CA ASN A 99 4.43 11.09 5.09
C ASN A 99 5.64 11.43 5.95
N SER A 100 5.44 11.83 7.20
CA SER A 100 6.52 12.25 8.08
C SER A 100 6.33 11.78 9.52
N ILE A 101 7.43 11.55 10.22
CA ILE A 101 7.45 11.21 11.64
C ILE A 101 8.41 12.15 12.35
N PHE A 102 7.97 12.73 13.46
CA PHE A 102 8.85 13.50 14.34
C PHE A 102 9.54 12.53 15.31
N LEU A 103 10.87 12.57 15.34
CA LEU A 103 11.72 11.76 16.20
C LEU A 103 12.09 12.57 17.45
N GLU A 104 11.84 12.01 18.62
CA GLU A 104 12.23 12.59 19.90
C GLU A 104 12.54 11.50 20.93
N ALA A 105 13.28 11.83 21.96
CA ALA A 105 13.54 10.91 23.06
C ALA A 105 12.25 10.56 23.83
N HIS A 106 12.21 9.37 24.40
CA HIS A 106 11.16 8.86 25.32
C HIS A 106 9.75 8.74 24.71
N ARG A 107 9.58 9.02 23.41
CA ARG A 107 8.27 8.93 22.77
C ARG A 107 8.36 8.37 21.35
N GLN A 108 7.55 7.36 21.10
CA GLN A 108 7.32 6.89 19.75
C GLN A 108 6.13 7.64 19.15
N ASN A 109 6.40 8.48 18.16
CA ASN A 109 5.36 9.22 17.45
C ASN A 109 4.80 8.41 16.29
N THR A 110 3.54 8.72 15.94
CA THR A 110 2.89 8.21 14.73
C THR A 110 3.17 9.14 13.56
N VAL A 111 2.97 8.62 12.36
CA VAL A 111 3.08 9.40 11.13
C VAL A 111 2.05 10.53 11.12
N ASN A 112 2.49 11.69 10.66
CA ASN A 112 1.71 12.92 10.58
C ASN A 112 1.68 13.46 9.14
N LEU A 113 1.04 14.61 8.96
CA LEU A 113 0.93 15.36 7.70
C LEU A 113 0.25 14.54 6.58
N SER A 114 -0.87 13.86 6.90
CA SER A 114 -1.70 13.26 5.86
C SER A 114 -2.41 14.36 5.06
N GLU A 115 -2.40 14.25 3.73
CA GLU A 115 -3.11 15.17 2.84
C GLU A 115 -4.61 15.19 3.17
N ALA A 116 -5.18 14.05 3.56
CA ALA A 116 -6.57 13.94 3.99
C ALA A 116 -6.91 14.80 5.21
N GLY A 117 -5.95 15.00 6.12
CA GLY A 117 -6.11 15.85 7.31
C GLY A 117 -6.22 17.34 6.99
N PHE A 118 -5.64 17.77 5.86
CA PHE A 118 -5.63 19.16 5.41
C PHE A 118 -6.57 19.43 4.23
N SER A 119 -7.26 18.40 3.71
CA SER A 119 -8.13 18.56 2.56
C SER A 119 -9.49 19.16 2.94
N ASN A 120 -10.10 19.84 1.98
CA ASN A 120 -11.46 20.38 2.09
C ASN A 120 -12.58 19.30 1.94
N GLY A 121 -12.26 18.02 2.07
CA GLY A 121 -13.17 16.90 1.94
C GLY A 121 -13.30 16.32 0.53
N MET A 122 -12.66 16.89 -0.47
CA MET A 122 -12.64 16.34 -1.85
C MET A 122 -11.98 14.96 -1.90
N LEU A 123 -10.96 14.70 -1.09
CA LEU A 123 -10.32 13.38 -0.96
C LEU A 123 -11.26 12.26 -0.48
N ARG A 124 -12.41 12.58 0.12
CA ARG A 124 -13.42 11.58 0.50
C ARG A 124 -13.96 10.78 -0.68
N PHE A 125 -13.90 11.35 -1.89
CA PHE A 125 -14.32 10.70 -3.13
C PHE A 125 -13.19 9.89 -3.80
N GLY A 126 -12.00 9.88 -3.21
CA GLY A 126 -10.80 9.24 -3.73
C GLY A 126 -10.07 10.12 -4.75
N GLU A 127 -8.79 9.85 -4.89
CA GLU A 127 -7.95 10.50 -5.90
C GLU A 127 -8.08 9.77 -7.22
N LEU A 128 -8.16 10.51 -8.31
CA LEU A 128 -8.23 9.95 -9.66
C LEU A 128 -6.84 9.46 -10.10
N SER A 129 -6.48 8.24 -9.71
CA SER A 129 -5.26 7.58 -10.18
C SER A 129 -5.51 6.80 -11.46
N MET A 130 -4.44 6.52 -12.19
CA MET A 130 -4.50 5.64 -13.36
C MET A 130 -5.02 4.24 -12.96
N ALA A 131 -4.57 3.71 -11.83
CA ALA A 131 -5.02 2.44 -11.28
C ALA A 131 -6.53 2.43 -11.01
N LEU A 132 -7.09 3.48 -10.41
CA LEU A 132 -8.54 3.58 -10.15
C LEU A 132 -9.35 3.50 -11.45
N ILE A 133 -8.90 4.17 -12.51
CA ILE A 133 -9.54 4.11 -13.82
C ILE A 133 -9.52 2.68 -14.35
N LEU A 134 -8.36 2.03 -14.32
CA LEU A 134 -8.19 0.66 -14.82
C LEU A 134 -8.94 -0.37 -13.98
N GLN A 135 -9.08 -0.15 -12.67
CA GLN A 135 -9.76 -1.06 -11.73
C GLN A 135 -11.28 -0.96 -11.78
N LEU A 136 -11.83 0.24 -11.92
CA LEU A 136 -13.28 0.46 -11.84
C LEU A 136 -13.93 0.79 -13.19
N LEU A 137 -13.32 1.66 -13.98
CA LEU A 137 -13.97 2.14 -15.21
C LEU A 137 -13.75 1.20 -16.39
N VAL A 138 -12.57 0.60 -16.53
CA VAL A 138 -12.30 -0.35 -17.63
C VAL A 138 -13.18 -1.59 -17.57
N PRO A 139 -13.50 -2.21 -16.40
CA PRO A 139 -14.52 -3.26 -16.32
C PRO A 139 -15.89 -2.84 -16.87
N LEU A 140 -16.34 -1.62 -16.60
CA LEU A 140 -17.59 -1.10 -17.19
C LEU A 140 -17.51 -1.02 -18.71
N PHE A 141 -16.36 -0.60 -19.24
CA PHE A 141 -16.14 -0.61 -20.69
C PHE A 141 -16.19 -2.03 -21.26
N ILE A 142 -15.52 -3.01 -20.62
CA ILE A 142 -15.56 -4.43 -21.02
C ILE A 142 -16.99 -4.93 -21.03
N PHE A 143 -17.76 -4.61 -20.00
CA PHE A 143 -19.16 -4.99 -19.86
C PHE A 143 -20.01 -4.36 -20.97
N PHE A 144 -19.78 -3.08 -21.26
CA PHE A 144 -20.47 -2.35 -22.31
C PHE A 144 -20.20 -2.92 -23.72
N ILE A 145 -18.97 -3.30 -24.04
CA ILE A 145 -18.66 -3.85 -25.38
C ILE A 145 -19.08 -5.33 -25.51
N GLY A 146 -19.27 -6.04 -24.39
CA GLY A 146 -19.48 -7.50 -24.38
C GLY A 146 -20.86 -7.99 -23.95
N TYR A 147 -21.72 -7.16 -23.35
CA TYR A 147 -23.01 -7.63 -22.78
C TYR A 147 -23.91 -8.35 -23.78
N GLY A 148 -23.97 -7.86 -25.02
CA GLY A 148 -24.81 -8.39 -26.08
C GLY A 148 -24.16 -9.53 -26.91
N THR A 149 -22.87 -9.80 -26.68
CA THR A 149 -22.05 -10.62 -27.62
C THR A 149 -22.61 -12.02 -27.92
N LEU A 150 -23.29 -12.65 -26.96
CA LEU A 150 -24.02 -13.93 -27.14
C LEU A 150 -25.53 -13.78 -26.91
N ALA A 151 -25.95 -12.93 -25.99
CA ALA A 151 -27.35 -12.72 -25.67
C ALA A 151 -28.15 -12.18 -26.87
N ASP A 152 -27.59 -11.24 -27.64
CA ASP A 152 -28.25 -10.72 -28.84
C ASP A 152 -28.27 -11.73 -29.99
N LEU A 153 -27.20 -12.54 -30.15
CA LEU A 153 -27.20 -13.64 -31.11
C LEU A 153 -28.27 -14.71 -30.78
N LYS A 154 -28.55 -14.88 -29.48
CA LYS A 154 -29.61 -15.78 -29.00
C LYS A 154 -30.99 -15.19 -29.28
N SER A 155 -31.24 -13.94 -28.92
CA SER A 155 -32.55 -13.28 -29.04
C SER A 155 -33.02 -13.11 -30.49
N ASN A 156 -32.06 -12.88 -31.42
CA ASN A 156 -32.36 -12.72 -32.86
C ASN A 156 -32.26 -14.06 -33.66
N GLY A 157 -32.03 -15.19 -33.00
CA GLY A 157 -31.99 -16.52 -33.63
C GLY A 157 -30.69 -16.87 -34.36
N VAL A 158 -29.74 -15.95 -34.50
CA VAL A 158 -28.48 -16.19 -35.22
C VAL A 158 -27.64 -17.28 -34.54
N LEU A 159 -27.68 -17.35 -33.20
CA LEU A 159 -26.96 -18.39 -32.46
C LEU A 159 -27.39 -19.79 -32.87
N LYS A 160 -28.69 -20.01 -33.10
CA LYS A 160 -29.23 -21.34 -33.58
C LYS A 160 -28.66 -21.70 -34.95
N ILE A 161 -28.58 -20.73 -35.86
CA ILE A 161 -28.00 -20.93 -37.18
C ILE A 161 -26.53 -21.28 -37.10
N MET A 162 -25.74 -20.58 -36.29
CA MET A 162 -24.31 -20.84 -36.12
C MET A 162 -24.05 -22.25 -35.56
N LEU A 163 -24.87 -22.69 -34.61
CA LEU A 163 -24.78 -24.05 -34.04
C LEU A 163 -25.19 -25.13 -35.07
N ALA A 164 -26.23 -24.86 -35.86
CA ALA A 164 -26.66 -25.77 -36.94
C ALA A 164 -25.57 -25.90 -38.03
N GLN A 165 -24.78 -24.87 -38.25
CA GLN A 165 -23.61 -24.91 -39.14
C GLN A 165 -22.37 -25.59 -38.52
N GLY A 166 -22.53 -26.25 -37.36
CA GLY A 166 -21.49 -27.06 -36.72
C GLY A 166 -20.45 -26.26 -35.93
N ILE A 167 -20.70 -24.97 -35.57
CA ILE A 167 -19.80 -24.18 -34.72
C ILE A 167 -20.12 -24.56 -33.26
N PRO A 168 -19.20 -25.23 -32.52
CA PRO A 168 -19.46 -25.60 -31.12
C PRO A 168 -19.59 -24.35 -30.22
N ILE A 169 -20.55 -24.35 -29.29
CA ILE A 169 -20.77 -23.25 -28.32
C ILE A 169 -19.50 -22.91 -27.55
N ARG A 170 -18.69 -23.89 -27.21
CA ARG A 170 -17.40 -23.68 -26.55
C ARG A 170 -16.45 -22.80 -27.37
N LYS A 171 -16.39 -23.00 -28.69
CA LYS A 171 -15.56 -22.15 -29.58
C LYS A 171 -16.10 -20.74 -29.67
N LEU A 172 -17.43 -20.56 -29.62
CA LEU A 172 -18.05 -19.23 -29.61
C LEU A 172 -17.72 -18.51 -28.31
N ILE A 173 -17.92 -19.14 -27.15
CA ILE A 173 -17.62 -18.54 -25.85
C ILE A 173 -16.14 -18.08 -25.79
N TRP A 174 -15.22 -19.00 -26.10
CA TRP A 174 -13.79 -18.67 -26.04
C TRP A 174 -13.36 -17.66 -27.11
N GLY A 175 -13.88 -17.78 -28.31
CA GLY A 175 -13.58 -16.82 -29.38
C GLY A 175 -14.06 -15.41 -29.04
N LYS A 176 -15.24 -15.28 -28.42
CA LYS A 176 -15.78 -13.99 -27.95
C LYS A 176 -15.00 -13.46 -26.75
N THR A 177 -14.68 -14.30 -25.77
CA THR A 177 -13.85 -13.91 -24.62
C THR A 177 -12.48 -13.41 -25.07
N LEU A 178 -11.79 -14.16 -25.94
CA LEU A 178 -10.48 -13.77 -26.47
C LEU A 178 -10.57 -12.53 -27.36
N GLY A 179 -11.68 -12.32 -28.05
CA GLY A 179 -11.93 -11.13 -28.88
C GLY A 179 -12.01 -9.88 -28.02
N ILE A 180 -12.85 -9.87 -26.99
CA ILE A 180 -13.00 -8.74 -26.05
C ILE A 180 -11.71 -8.53 -25.28
N PHE A 181 -11.14 -9.60 -24.71
CA PHE A 181 -9.90 -9.55 -23.93
C PHE A 181 -8.73 -8.97 -24.73
N SER A 182 -8.46 -9.53 -25.93
CA SER A 182 -7.33 -9.04 -26.74
C SER A 182 -7.49 -7.59 -27.17
N PHE A 183 -8.72 -7.17 -27.50
CA PHE A 183 -9.01 -5.78 -27.79
C PHE A 183 -8.74 -4.87 -26.58
N THR A 184 -9.32 -5.20 -25.45
CA THR A 184 -9.15 -4.43 -24.18
C THR A 184 -7.69 -4.34 -23.78
N THR A 185 -6.98 -5.48 -23.81
CA THR A 185 -5.55 -5.52 -23.44
C THR A 185 -4.70 -4.68 -24.40
N THR A 186 -4.95 -4.75 -25.70
CA THR A 186 -4.21 -3.92 -26.68
C THR A 186 -4.39 -2.43 -26.39
N VAL A 187 -5.59 -1.99 -26.04
CA VAL A 187 -5.87 -0.57 -25.75
C VAL A 187 -5.31 -0.17 -24.38
N PHE A 188 -5.70 -0.84 -23.32
CA PHE A 188 -5.45 -0.36 -21.94
C PHE A 188 -4.09 -0.81 -21.39
N THR A 189 -3.65 -2.03 -21.66
CA THR A 189 -2.28 -2.43 -21.31
C THR A 189 -1.27 -1.71 -22.20
N GLY A 190 -1.61 -1.45 -23.47
CA GLY A 190 -0.78 -0.60 -24.34
C GLY A 190 -0.65 0.82 -23.81
N ALA A 191 -1.75 1.43 -23.34
CA ALA A 191 -1.71 2.74 -22.69
C ALA A 191 -0.88 2.74 -21.40
N MET A 192 -1.00 1.70 -20.57
CA MET A 192 -0.21 1.52 -19.36
C MET A 192 1.30 1.44 -19.66
N LEU A 193 1.70 0.63 -20.64
CA LEU A 193 3.08 0.53 -21.08
C LEU A 193 3.63 1.86 -21.62
N LEU A 194 2.81 2.59 -22.40
CA LEU A 194 3.18 3.90 -22.91
C LEU A 194 3.44 4.89 -21.76
N VAL A 195 2.55 4.96 -20.78
CA VAL A 195 2.69 5.86 -19.63
C VAL A 195 3.92 5.50 -18.80
N PHE A 196 4.16 4.21 -18.50
CA PHE A 196 5.36 3.78 -17.80
C PHE A 196 6.62 4.16 -18.56
N SER A 197 6.63 3.97 -19.89
CA SER A 197 7.77 4.37 -20.72
C SER A 197 8.02 5.87 -20.68
N ILE A 198 6.99 6.70 -20.76
CA ILE A 198 7.11 8.16 -20.67
C ILE A 198 7.63 8.57 -19.28
N ALA A 199 7.07 8.01 -18.20
CA ALA A 199 7.49 8.32 -16.83
C ALA A 199 8.98 8.00 -16.62
N PHE A 200 9.43 6.83 -17.07
CA PHE A 200 10.84 6.42 -16.92
C PHE A 200 11.80 7.14 -17.88
N ILE A 201 11.33 7.68 -18.99
CA ILE A 201 12.13 8.58 -19.84
C ILE A 201 12.27 9.96 -19.18
N ALA A 202 11.22 10.44 -18.52
CA ALA A 202 11.24 11.73 -17.83
C ALA A 202 12.08 11.69 -16.53
N TYR A 203 12.08 10.56 -15.84
CA TYR A 203 12.78 10.34 -14.55
C TYR A 203 13.61 9.04 -14.62
N PRO A 204 14.72 9.03 -15.37
CA PRO A 204 15.51 7.80 -15.58
C PRO A 204 16.18 7.27 -14.31
N GLU A 205 16.41 8.10 -13.33
CA GLU A 205 16.95 7.75 -12.01
C GLU A 205 16.02 6.82 -11.22
N GLU A 206 14.72 6.91 -11.43
CA GLU A 206 13.72 6.04 -10.81
C GLU A 206 13.69 4.63 -11.43
N LEU A 207 14.24 4.43 -12.63
CA LEU A 207 14.21 3.16 -13.34
C LEU A 207 15.29 2.20 -12.83
N THR A 208 15.07 1.64 -11.66
CA THR A 208 15.89 0.53 -11.14
C THR A 208 15.38 -0.82 -11.62
N SER A 209 16.21 -1.86 -11.51
CA SER A 209 15.79 -3.24 -11.81
C SER A 209 14.60 -3.70 -10.96
N ALA A 210 14.53 -3.24 -9.72
CA ALA A 210 13.41 -3.52 -8.81
C ALA A 210 12.10 -2.85 -9.28
N VAL A 211 12.16 -1.59 -9.72
CA VAL A 211 11.01 -0.85 -10.24
C VAL A 211 10.53 -1.46 -11.58
N LEU A 212 11.47 -1.87 -12.44
CA LEU A 212 11.12 -2.56 -13.68
C LEU A 212 10.39 -3.89 -13.41
N LEU A 213 10.88 -4.70 -12.46
CA LEU A 213 10.23 -5.95 -12.08
C LEU A 213 8.82 -5.73 -11.52
N ARG A 214 8.63 -4.73 -10.67
CA ARG A 214 7.33 -4.30 -10.15
C ARG A 214 6.38 -3.86 -11.28
N SER A 215 6.88 -3.09 -12.24
CA SER A 215 6.11 -2.62 -13.40
C SER A 215 5.63 -3.80 -14.27
N ILE A 216 6.51 -4.77 -14.54
CA ILE A 216 6.16 -5.99 -15.29
C ILE A 216 5.07 -6.77 -14.55
N PHE A 217 5.23 -6.95 -13.24
CA PHE A 217 4.22 -7.66 -12.45
C PHE A 217 2.86 -6.92 -12.42
N ALA A 218 2.87 -5.59 -12.33
CA ALA A 218 1.66 -4.77 -12.46
C ALA A 218 0.97 -5.01 -13.80
N VAL A 219 1.70 -4.99 -14.92
CA VAL A 219 1.15 -5.26 -16.26
C VAL A 219 0.51 -6.66 -16.33
N ILE A 220 1.16 -7.68 -15.79
CA ILE A 220 0.63 -9.04 -15.73
C ILE A 220 -0.67 -9.08 -14.91
N LEU A 221 -0.67 -8.46 -13.74
CA LEU A 221 -1.80 -8.42 -12.81
C LEU A 221 -3.05 -7.80 -13.47
N TYR A 222 -2.91 -6.64 -14.11
CA TYR A 222 -4.01 -5.98 -14.82
C TYR A 222 -4.46 -6.76 -16.03
N THR A 223 -3.55 -7.39 -16.77
CA THR A 223 -3.88 -8.24 -17.92
C THR A 223 -4.73 -9.43 -17.51
N VAL A 224 -4.38 -10.12 -16.42
CA VAL A 224 -5.19 -11.23 -15.86
C VAL A 224 -6.55 -10.72 -15.43
N PHE A 225 -6.63 -9.56 -14.80
CA PHE A 225 -7.91 -8.98 -14.38
C PHE A 225 -8.83 -8.66 -15.57
N PHE A 226 -8.30 -8.07 -16.64
CA PHE A 226 -9.07 -7.81 -17.86
C PHE A 226 -9.57 -9.12 -18.52
N PHE A 227 -8.77 -10.19 -18.40
CA PHE A 227 -9.22 -11.51 -18.83
C PHE A 227 -10.40 -12.01 -18.01
N ILE A 228 -10.33 -11.92 -16.66
CA ILE A 228 -11.42 -12.30 -15.76
C ILE A 228 -12.70 -11.53 -16.12
N CYS A 229 -12.61 -10.21 -16.26
CA CYS A 229 -13.74 -9.36 -16.63
C CYS A 229 -14.35 -9.75 -17.99
N SER A 230 -13.53 -10.00 -19.00
CA SER A 230 -13.96 -10.41 -20.32
C SER A 230 -14.67 -11.78 -20.29
N TRP A 231 -14.08 -12.71 -19.56
CA TRP A 231 -14.64 -14.06 -19.37
C TRP A 231 -16.00 -14.05 -18.67
N VAL A 232 -16.10 -13.32 -17.56
CA VAL A 232 -17.37 -13.15 -16.82
C VAL A 232 -18.43 -12.48 -17.68
N THR A 233 -18.05 -11.45 -18.47
CA THR A 233 -18.96 -10.75 -19.40
C THR A 233 -19.59 -11.73 -20.39
N VAL A 234 -18.77 -12.54 -21.05
CA VAL A 234 -19.26 -13.50 -22.05
C VAL A 234 -20.11 -14.59 -21.41
N LEU A 235 -19.76 -15.04 -20.19
CA LEU A 235 -20.57 -16.04 -19.45
C LEU A 235 -21.96 -15.53 -19.09
N ILE A 236 -22.05 -14.29 -18.59
CA ILE A 236 -23.33 -13.66 -18.27
C ILE A 236 -24.13 -13.42 -19.54
N SER A 237 -23.49 -12.96 -20.62
CA SER A 237 -24.12 -12.83 -21.93
C SER A 237 -24.69 -14.18 -22.43
N ALA A 238 -23.92 -15.27 -22.31
CA ALA A 238 -24.37 -16.62 -22.75
C ALA A 238 -25.57 -17.15 -21.95
N LYS A 239 -25.65 -16.83 -20.65
CA LYS A 239 -26.74 -17.25 -19.77
C LYS A 239 -27.99 -16.38 -19.90
N SER A 240 -27.86 -15.16 -20.36
CA SER A 240 -28.96 -14.20 -20.49
C SER A 240 -29.81 -14.47 -21.73
N SER A 241 -31.09 -14.13 -21.69
CA SER A 241 -32.03 -14.27 -22.82
C SER A 241 -31.91 -13.08 -23.80
N ARG A 242 -31.56 -11.89 -23.32
CA ARG A 242 -31.44 -10.65 -24.11
C ARG A 242 -30.26 -9.83 -23.61
N GLY A 243 -29.68 -9.00 -24.47
CA GLY A 243 -28.56 -8.13 -24.11
C GLY A 243 -28.84 -7.18 -22.93
N GLY A 244 -30.02 -6.55 -22.90
CA GLY A 244 -30.41 -5.68 -21.78
C GLY A 244 -30.41 -6.40 -20.41
N THR A 245 -30.84 -7.65 -20.34
CA THR A 245 -30.79 -8.47 -19.12
C THR A 245 -29.33 -8.77 -18.73
N ALA A 246 -28.48 -9.08 -19.72
CA ALA A 246 -27.04 -9.29 -19.47
C ALA A 246 -26.38 -8.04 -18.90
N LEU A 247 -26.68 -6.86 -19.47
CA LEU A 247 -26.16 -5.59 -19.01
C LEU A 247 -26.55 -5.28 -17.57
N LEU A 248 -27.81 -5.51 -17.20
CA LEU A 248 -28.29 -5.32 -15.82
C LEU A 248 -27.51 -6.21 -14.82
N TRP A 249 -27.34 -7.49 -15.14
CA TRP A 249 -26.53 -8.40 -14.28
C TRP A 249 -25.08 -7.95 -14.16
N LEU A 250 -24.47 -7.49 -15.24
CA LEU A 250 -23.10 -7.01 -15.26
C LEU A 250 -22.93 -5.73 -14.43
N ILE A 251 -23.87 -4.78 -14.52
CA ILE A 251 -23.86 -3.55 -13.70
C ILE A 251 -24.06 -3.91 -12.22
N MET A 252 -25.00 -4.81 -11.90
CA MET A 252 -25.20 -5.27 -10.51
C MET A 252 -23.92 -5.93 -9.96
N LEU A 253 -23.27 -6.77 -10.75
CA LEU A 253 -22.00 -7.40 -10.36
C LEU A 253 -20.89 -6.37 -10.15
N TRP A 254 -20.80 -5.37 -11.03
CA TRP A 254 -19.84 -4.28 -10.89
C TRP A 254 -20.07 -3.48 -9.60
N MET A 255 -21.31 -3.10 -9.31
CA MET A 255 -21.65 -2.41 -8.06
C MET A 255 -21.32 -3.26 -6.84
N LEU A 256 -21.65 -4.56 -6.90
CA LEU A 256 -21.37 -5.50 -5.82
C LEU A 256 -19.85 -5.61 -5.56
N CYS A 257 -19.07 -5.90 -6.60
CA CYS A 257 -17.64 -6.16 -6.47
C CYS A 257 -16.83 -4.86 -6.25
N GLY A 258 -17.16 -3.78 -6.96
CA GLY A 258 -16.37 -2.54 -6.94
C GLY A 258 -16.73 -1.58 -5.80
N ILE A 259 -17.98 -1.65 -5.28
CA ILE A 259 -18.47 -0.68 -4.30
C ILE A 259 -18.93 -1.36 -3.01
N ILE A 260 -19.87 -2.32 -3.10
CA ILE A 260 -20.55 -2.86 -1.92
C ILE A 260 -19.62 -3.76 -1.10
N LEU A 261 -19.04 -4.79 -1.72
CA LEU A 261 -18.16 -5.74 -1.01
C LEU A 261 -16.93 -5.09 -0.37
N PRO A 262 -16.22 -4.13 -1.01
CA PRO A 262 -15.12 -3.44 -0.35
C PRO A 262 -15.54 -2.67 0.91
N LYS A 263 -16.69 -1.97 0.86
CA LYS A 263 -17.22 -1.25 2.03
C LYS A 263 -17.73 -2.22 3.11
N MET A 264 -18.36 -3.31 2.71
CA MET A 264 -18.75 -4.37 3.66
C MET A 264 -17.53 -4.99 4.34
N ALA A 265 -16.46 -5.30 3.59
CA ALA A 265 -15.22 -5.83 4.14
C ALA A 265 -14.65 -4.89 5.22
N GLN A 266 -14.61 -3.60 4.94
CA GLN A 266 -14.15 -2.58 5.88
C GLN A 266 -15.02 -2.53 7.14
N ASN A 267 -16.35 -2.48 7.00
CA ASN A 267 -17.27 -2.43 8.13
C ASN A 267 -17.24 -3.70 8.98
N VAL A 268 -17.17 -4.87 8.33
CA VAL A 268 -17.05 -6.17 9.03
C VAL A 268 -15.70 -6.26 9.75
N GLY A 269 -14.62 -5.84 9.09
CA GLY A 269 -13.29 -5.80 9.72
C GLY A 269 -13.30 -4.94 10.98
N TYR A 270 -13.84 -3.73 10.91
CA TYR A 270 -13.95 -2.84 12.07
C TYR A 270 -14.84 -3.43 13.19
N ALA A 271 -15.98 -4.04 12.83
CA ALA A 271 -16.89 -4.62 13.82
C ALA A 271 -16.30 -5.86 14.53
N LEU A 272 -15.52 -6.68 13.82
CA LEU A 272 -14.88 -7.88 14.39
C LEU A 272 -13.59 -7.57 15.14
N PHE A 273 -12.86 -6.56 14.71
CA PHE A 273 -11.57 -6.16 15.27
C PHE A 273 -11.55 -4.65 15.53
N PRO A 274 -12.24 -4.18 16.58
CA PRO A 274 -12.32 -2.76 16.88
C PRO A 274 -10.94 -2.20 17.26
N ALA A 275 -10.50 -1.16 16.55
CA ALA A 275 -9.30 -0.43 16.90
C ALA A 275 -9.62 0.63 17.96
N PRO A 276 -8.73 0.89 18.92
CA PRO A 276 -8.90 1.96 19.88
C PRO A 276 -8.92 3.33 19.16
N SER A 277 -9.61 4.29 19.71
CA SER A 277 -9.46 5.68 19.30
C SER A 277 -8.05 6.18 19.64
N LYS A 278 -7.60 7.27 18.97
CA LYS A 278 -6.30 7.86 19.27
C LYS A 278 -6.17 8.23 20.75
N LEU A 279 -7.22 8.80 21.33
CA LEU A 279 -7.23 9.18 22.74
C LEU A 279 -7.10 7.95 23.66
N GLU A 280 -7.87 6.89 23.42
CA GLU A 280 -7.76 5.65 24.19
C GLU A 280 -6.37 5.01 24.07
N PHE A 281 -5.78 5.03 22.88
CA PHE A 281 -4.43 4.50 22.65
C PHE A 281 -3.39 5.27 23.47
N GLU A 282 -3.41 6.61 23.38
CA GLU A 282 -2.49 7.48 24.13
C GLU A 282 -2.71 7.36 25.65
N THR A 283 -3.96 7.32 26.11
CA THR A 283 -4.29 7.15 27.54
C THR A 283 -3.74 5.84 28.09
N ARG A 284 -3.94 4.71 27.40
CA ARG A 284 -3.42 3.41 27.83
C ARG A 284 -1.90 3.38 27.92
N ILE A 285 -1.21 4.01 26.96
CA ILE A 285 0.25 4.14 27.02
C ILE A 285 0.66 4.94 28.26
N THR A 286 -0.02 6.07 28.53
CA THR A 286 0.29 6.91 29.70
C THR A 286 0.05 6.15 31.00
N GLU A 287 -1.07 5.45 31.13
CA GLU A 287 -1.38 4.61 32.32
C GLU A 287 -0.34 3.51 32.53
N ASP A 288 0.09 2.84 31.48
CA ASP A 288 1.11 1.80 31.58
C ASP A 288 2.51 2.37 31.86
N LEU A 289 2.85 3.57 31.34
CA LEU A 289 4.08 4.27 31.68
C LEU A 289 4.13 4.63 33.16
N GLU A 290 3.03 5.12 33.75
CA GLU A 290 2.92 5.41 35.17
C GLU A 290 3.13 4.16 36.04
N GLN A 291 2.73 2.96 35.56
CA GLN A 291 2.94 1.70 36.27
C GLN A 291 4.38 1.18 36.18
N VAL A 292 5.07 1.46 35.08
CA VAL A 292 6.48 1.03 34.88
C VAL A 292 7.45 1.87 35.72
N GLY A 293 7.10 3.12 36.00
CA GLY A 293 7.90 4.06 36.79
C GLY A 293 8.50 5.19 35.96
N ASP A 294 8.97 6.22 36.68
CA ASP A 294 9.59 7.43 36.10
C ASP A 294 11.08 7.45 36.42
N SER A 295 11.92 7.42 35.38
CA SER A 295 13.37 7.54 35.51
C SER A 295 13.84 8.90 36.06
N HIS A 296 12.95 9.90 36.14
CA HIS A 296 13.22 11.20 36.73
C HIS A 296 12.80 11.29 38.21
N ASP A 297 12.06 10.29 38.72
CA ASP A 297 11.73 10.20 40.15
C ASP A 297 12.81 9.42 40.88
N PRO A 298 13.58 10.05 41.81
CA PRO A 298 14.62 9.39 42.56
C PRO A 298 14.13 8.27 43.49
N ASP A 299 12.85 8.32 43.89
CA ASP A 299 12.22 7.40 44.82
C ASP A 299 11.42 6.29 44.13
N ASP A 300 11.42 6.27 42.79
CA ASP A 300 10.76 5.24 42.01
C ASP A 300 11.32 3.85 42.33
N ALA A 301 10.41 2.90 42.58
CA ALA A 301 10.79 1.57 43.04
C ALA A 301 11.57 0.75 42.00
N TYR A 302 11.21 0.86 40.71
CA TYR A 302 11.92 0.18 39.63
C TYR A 302 13.34 0.72 39.52
N TYR A 303 13.49 2.04 39.42
CA TYR A 303 14.78 2.68 39.19
C TYR A 303 15.66 2.65 40.47
N THR A 304 15.09 2.60 41.65
CA THR A 304 15.81 2.30 42.89
C THR A 304 16.39 0.88 42.83
N SER A 305 15.62 -0.12 42.48
CA SER A 305 16.11 -1.50 42.28
C SER A 305 17.17 -1.60 41.19
N PHE A 306 17.00 -0.87 40.10
CA PHE A 306 17.99 -0.80 39.00
C PHE A 306 19.32 -0.21 39.52
N ARG A 307 19.27 0.85 40.32
CA ARG A 307 20.44 1.45 40.95
C ARG A 307 21.16 0.46 41.85
N GLU A 308 20.44 -0.22 42.74
CA GLU A 308 21.01 -1.22 43.66
C GLU A 308 21.69 -2.36 42.91
N LYS A 309 21.05 -2.89 41.88
CA LYS A 309 21.62 -3.92 40.99
C LYS A 309 22.89 -3.45 40.30
N THR A 310 22.90 -2.19 39.84
CA THR A 310 24.07 -1.61 39.17
C THR A 310 25.22 -1.47 40.14
N LEU A 311 24.99 -0.93 41.35
CA LEU A 311 26.01 -0.78 42.38
C LEU A 311 26.60 -2.15 42.81
N ALA A 312 25.73 -3.13 43.03
CA ALA A 312 26.14 -4.49 43.35
C ALA A 312 26.98 -5.15 42.26
N ALA A 313 26.64 -4.94 40.98
CA ALA A 313 27.36 -5.49 39.83
C ALA A 313 28.78 -4.94 39.72
N TYR A 314 29.01 -3.70 40.16
CA TYR A 314 30.32 -3.05 40.13
C TYR A 314 31.03 -3.09 41.49
N GLY A 315 30.38 -3.61 42.55
CA GLY A 315 30.98 -3.75 43.89
C GLY A 315 31.27 -2.41 44.56
N VAL A 316 30.43 -1.40 44.34
CA VAL A 316 30.54 -0.07 44.89
C VAL A 316 29.29 0.30 45.70
N ASP A 317 29.43 1.21 46.66
CA ASP A 317 28.33 1.62 47.56
C ASP A 317 27.63 2.93 47.10
N ASP A 318 28.30 3.73 46.30
CA ASP A 318 27.76 5.01 45.77
C ASP A 318 27.88 5.10 44.25
N VAL A 319 26.91 5.75 43.60
CA VAL A 319 26.92 6.01 42.16
C VAL A 319 28.12 6.83 41.70
N LYS A 320 28.74 7.59 42.58
CA LYS A 320 29.96 8.37 42.32
C LYS A 320 31.19 7.52 42.11
N ASP A 321 31.21 6.30 42.64
CA ASP A 321 32.32 5.35 42.56
C ASP A 321 32.23 4.48 41.30
N LEU A 322 31.18 4.64 40.51
CA LEU A 322 31.04 3.96 39.23
C LEU A 322 32.04 4.49 38.19
N PRO A 323 32.58 3.64 37.31
CA PRO A 323 33.52 4.04 36.27
C PRO A 323 32.89 4.83 35.12
N PHE A 324 31.64 5.25 35.25
CA PHE A 324 30.87 6.00 34.27
C PHE A 324 29.81 6.89 34.93
N ASN A 325 29.23 7.80 34.15
CA ASN A 325 28.15 8.65 34.64
C ASN A 325 26.84 7.86 34.76
N TYR A 326 26.38 7.64 36.00
CA TYR A 326 25.16 6.89 36.28
C TYR A 326 23.91 7.53 35.65
N ALA A 327 23.82 8.85 35.50
CA ALA A 327 22.67 9.50 34.88
C ALA A 327 22.49 9.04 33.41
N GLY A 328 23.60 8.93 32.65
CA GLY A 328 23.53 8.40 31.27
C GLY A 328 23.11 6.93 31.23
N HIS A 329 23.54 6.10 32.21
CA HIS A 329 23.13 4.73 32.32
C HIS A 329 21.64 4.58 32.68
N LEU A 330 21.15 5.42 33.57
CA LEU A 330 19.74 5.52 33.94
C LEU A 330 18.87 5.95 32.75
N MET A 331 19.30 6.97 32.00
CA MET A 331 18.61 7.43 30.80
C MET A 331 18.52 6.35 29.71
N ALA A 332 19.58 5.55 29.54
CA ALA A 332 19.60 4.44 28.62
C ALA A 332 18.59 3.36 28.99
N GLU A 333 18.47 3.05 30.28
CA GLU A 333 17.47 2.09 30.80
C GLU A 333 16.04 2.64 30.66
N GLY A 334 15.81 3.92 31.01
CA GLY A 334 14.51 4.56 30.84
C GLY A 334 14.04 4.54 29.39
N GLU A 335 14.94 4.85 28.46
CA GLU A 335 14.65 4.79 27.02
C GLU A 335 14.32 3.35 26.55
N ARG A 336 15.06 2.34 27.05
CA ARG A 336 14.80 0.95 26.73
C ARG A 336 13.39 0.52 27.15
N VAL A 337 13.06 0.80 28.40
CA VAL A 337 11.77 0.41 29.02
C VAL A 337 10.61 1.12 28.31
N THR A 338 10.73 2.43 28.09
CA THR A 338 9.72 3.23 27.39
C THR A 338 9.53 2.73 25.96
N THR A 339 10.62 2.46 25.24
CA THR A 339 10.57 1.96 23.86
C THR A 339 9.90 0.59 23.77
N GLU A 340 10.21 -0.34 24.70
CA GLU A 340 9.56 -1.66 24.74
C GLU A 340 8.06 -1.55 24.97
N LEU A 341 7.62 -0.66 25.85
CA LEU A 341 6.22 -0.43 26.13
C LEU A 341 5.48 0.14 24.90
N TYR A 342 6.03 1.18 24.28
CA TYR A 342 5.46 1.74 23.04
C TYR A 342 5.37 0.68 21.94
N ARG A 343 6.43 -0.09 21.70
CA ARG A 343 6.45 -1.18 20.72
C ARG A 343 5.35 -2.21 20.98
N ALA A 344 5.14 -2.61 22.23
CA ALA A 344 4.09 -3.56 22.58
C ALA A 344 2.68 -3.03 22.25
N HIS A 345 2.41 -1.75 22.51
CA HIS A 345 1.15 -1.11 22.15
C HIS A 345 0.96 -0.96 20.64
N PHE A 346 2.01 -0.55 19.93
CA PHE A 346 1.98 -0.42 18.47
C PHE A 346 1.83 -1.76 17.76
N ASP A 347 2.50 -2.81 18.21
CA ASP A 347 2.34 -4.15 17.62
C ASP A 347 0.90 -4.66 17.77
N LYS A 348 0.26 -4.47 18.93
CA LYS A 348 -1.17 -4.79 19.12
C LYS A 348 -2.08 -3.99 18.16
N LEU A 349 -1.78 -2.72 17.95
CA LEU A 349 -2.54 -1.88 17.02
C LEU A 349 -2.36 -2.34 15.58
N ILE A 350 -1.13 -2.65 15.17
CA ILE A 350 -0.79 -3.19 13.85
C ILE A 350 -1.50 -4.54 13.63
N ASP A 351 -1.50 -5.43 14.62
CA ASP A 351 -2.19 -6.71 14.54
C ASP A 351 -3.70 -6.51 14.35
N THR A 352 -4.29 -5.53 15.03
CA THR A 352 -5.71 -5.17 14.85
C THR A 352 -5.97 -4.72 13.40
N TYR A 353 -5.14 -3.86 12.83
CA TYR A 353 -5.28 -3.42 11.44
C TYR A 353 -5.04 -4.56 10.43
N ASN A 354 -4.09 -5.44 10.69
CA ASN A 354 -3.85 -6.61 9.85
C ASN A 354 -5.05 -7.56 9.86
N ASN A 355 -5.66 -7.78 11.02
CA ASN A 355 -6.88 -8.58 11.14
C ASN A 355 -8.06 -7.95 10.41
N GLN A 356 -8.25 -6.62 10.49
CA GLN A 356 -9.26 -5.91 9.69
C GLN A 356 -9.03 -6.08 8.19
N ASN A 357 -7.79 -5.91 7.73
CA ASN A 357 -7.43 -6.04 6.32
C ASN A 357 -7.55 -7.49 5.81
N SER A 358 -7.40 -8.48 6.67
CA SER A 358 -7.52 -9.90 6.32
C SER A 358 -8.90 -10.23 5.75
N ILE A 359 -9.97 -9.55 6.19
CA ILE A 359 -11.33 -9.72 5.66
C ILE A 359 -11.36 -9.41 4.15
N ALA A 360 -10.75 -8.29 3.73
CA ALA A 360 -10.65 -7.95 2.31
C ALA A 360 -9.76 -8.94 1.54
N ALA A 361 -8.69 -9.43 2.16
CA ALA A 361 -7.82 -10.44 1.57
C ALA A 361 -8.55 -11.77 1.34
N TYR A 362 -9.32 -12.27 2.28
CA TYR A 362 -10.14 -13.48 2.10
C TYR A 362 -11.25 -13.28 1.06
N LEU A 363 -11.89 -12.13 1.02
CA LEU A 363 -12.89 -11.81 0.00
C LEU A 363 -12.30 -11.76 -1.42
N SER A 364 -11.00 -11.63 -1.58
CA SER A 364 -10.31 -11.64 -2.86
C SER A 364 -10.51 -12.95 -3.66
N PHE A 365 -10.83 -14.08 -2.99
CA PHE A 365 -11.17 -15.34 -3.66
C PHE A 365 -12.48 -15.28 -4.44
N VAL A 366 -13.43 -14.46 -4.02
CA VAL A 366 -14.73 -14.27 -4.70
C VAL A 366 -14.85 -12.92 -5.39
N ASN A 367 -13.97 -11.97 -5.07
CA ASN A 367 -13.97 -10.63 -5.62
C ASN A 367 -12.62 -10.29 -6.29
N PRO A 368 -12.52 -10.42 -7.62
CA PRO A 368 -11.28 -10.14 -8.33
C PRO A 368 -10.86 -8.65 -8.29
N TYR A 369 -11.79 -7.74 -8.01
CA TYR A 369 -11.46 -6.33 -7.80
C TYR A 369 -10.63 -6.11 -6.52
N LEU A 370 -11.04 -6.72 -5.38
CA LEU A 370 -10.25 -6.65 -4.14
C LEU A 370 -8.87 -7.30 -4.30
N MET A 371 -8.80 -8.45 -5.00
CA MET A 371 -7.55 -9.09 -5.34
C MET A 371 -6.62 -8.14 -6.11
N LEU A 372 -7.12 -7.52 -7.19
CA LEU A 372 -6.36 -6.58 -8.00
C LEU A 372 -5.90 -5.38 -7.18
N ARG A 373 -6.82 -4.73 -6.45
CA ARG A 373 -6.54 -3.53 -5.66
C ARG A 373 -5.43 -3.76 -4.64
N ASN A 374 -5.55 -4.82 -3.84
CA ASN A 374 -4.57 -5.11 -2.79
C ASN A 374 -3.18 -5.42 -3.38
N LEU A 375 -3.11 -6.24 -4.44
CA LEU A 375 -1.83 -6.53 -5.10
C LEU A 375 -1.28 -5.33 -5.87
N SER A 376 -2.13 -4.47 -6.45
CA SER A 376 -1.70 -3.24 -7.11
C SER A 376 -0.99 -2.31 -6.13
N MET A 377 -1.61 -2.04 -4.97
CA MET A 377 -0.99 -1.23 -3.91
C MET A 377 0.30 -1.85 -3.37
N ALA A 378 0.35 -3.18 -3.19
CA ALA A 378 1.56 -3.88 -2.74
C ALA A 378 2.71 -3.75 -3.75
N VAL A 379 2.41 -3.94 -5.04
CA VAL A 379 3.40 -3.85 -6.13
C VAL A 379 3.94 -2.43 -6.28
N THR A 380 3.11 -1.42 -6.11
CA THR A 380 3.52 -0.01 -6.21
C THR A 380 4.18 0.52 -4.93
N GLY A 381 4.13 -0.23 -3.82
CA GLY A 381 4.71 0.18 -2.55
C GLY A 381 3.84 1.17 -1.77
N THR A 382 2.55 1.25 -2.08
CA THR A 382 1.60 2.22 -1.51
C THR A 382 0.56 1.58 -0.58
N ASP A 383 0.77 0.31 -0.19
CA ASP A 383 -0.09 -0.42 0.73
C ASP A 383 0.27 -0.18 2.21
N MET A 384 -0.57 -0.71 3.09
CA MET A 384 -0.40 -0.59 4.55
C MET A 384 0.90 -1.26 5.06
N ALA A 385 1.35 -2.35 4.42
CA ALA A 385 2.55 -3.06 4.86
C ALA A 385 3.81 -2.20 4.70
N HIS A 386 3.98 -1.51 3.57
CA HIS A 386 5.11 -0.58 3.36
C HIS A 386 5.06 0.61 4.32
N TYR A 387 3.88 1.03 4.69
CA TYR A 387 3.66 2.12 5.61
C TYR A 387 4.08 1.74 7.04
N ILE A 388 3.65 0.57 7.51
CA ILE A 388 4.07 0.00 8.79
C ILE A 388 5.59 -0.22 8.82
N ASP A 389 6.17 -0.67 7.71
CA ASP A 389 7.62 -0.87 7.60
C ASP A 389 8.39 0.45 7.72
N PHE A 390 7.92 1.53 7.09
CA PHE A 390 8.49 2.86 7.27
C PHE A 390 8.46 3.29 8.75
N GLN A 391 7.34 3.11 9.42
CA GLN A 391 7.20 3.44 10.84
C GLN A 391 8.16 2.62 11.72
N LYS A 392 8.32 1.33 11.43
CA LYS A 392 9.25 0.45 12.18
C LYS A 392 10.72 0.84 11.94
N GLN A 393 11.13 1.08 10.70
CA GLN A 393 12.50 1.51 10.39
C GLN A 393 12.83 2.85 11.05
N THR A 394 11.87 3.77 11.05
CA THR A 394 12.01 5.09 11.68
C THR A 394 12.16 4.98 13.19
N GLU A 395 11.37 4.13 13.85
CA GLU A 395 11.47 3.90 15.30
C GLU A 395 12.77 3.21 15.68
N ASP A 396 13.23 2.24 14.90
CA ASP A 396 14.53 1.60 15.13
C ASP A 396 15.69 2.59 14.98
N TYR A 397 15.57 3.53 14.05
CA TYR A 397 16.55 4.59 13.90
C TYR A 397 16.50 5.56 15.09
N ARG A 398 15.31 6.03 15.52
CA ARG A 398 15.12 6.88 16.69
C ARG A 398 15.76 6.27 17.93
N TYR A 399 15.44 5.00 18.21
CA TYR A 399 15.98 4.29 19.36
C TYR A 399 17.51 4.21 19.35
N ARG A 400 18.11 3.83 18.20
CA ARG A 400 19.58 3.80 18.08
C ARG A 400 20.22 5.17 18.30
N GLN A 401 19.58 6.24 17.79
CA GLN A 401 20.07 7.61 17.98
C GLN A 401 20.01 8.01 19.45
N THR A 402 18.89 7.81 20.11
CA THR A 402 18.72 8.15 21.53
C THR A 402 19.69 7.36 22.41
N GLN A 403 19.85 6.05 22.16
CA GLN A 403 20.81 5.23 22.89
C GLN A 403 22.27 5.67 22.67
N TYR A 404 22.62 6.11 21.48
CA TYR A 404 23.94 6.69 21.24
C TYR A 404 24.21 7.92 22.12
N PHE A 405 23.24 8.82 22.22
CA PHE A 405 23.39 10.00 23.08
C PHE A 405 23.44 9.64 24.57
N ASN A 406 22.68 8.64 24.99
CA ASN A 406 22.74 8.11 26.35
C ASN A 406 24.12 7.50 26.65
N GLU A 407 24.72 6.76 25.71
CA GLU A 407 26.07 6.21 25.84
C GLU A 407 27.15 7.31 25.83
N LEU A 408 27.02 8.37 25.02
CA LEU A 408 27.90 9.54 25.11
C LEU A 408 27.79 10.20 26.48
N HIS A 409 26.57 10.37 27.00
CA HIS A 409 26.35 10.93 28.34
C HIS A 409 26.99 10.07 29.43
N LYS A 410 26.83 8.78 29.35
CA LYS A 410 27.38 7.79 30.27
C LYS A 410 28.91 7.81 30.30
N ASN A 411 29.57 7.90 29.14
CA ASN A 411 31.00 7.64 29.01
C ASN A 411 31.85 8.93 28.94
N GLU A 412 31.30 10.06 28.45
CA GLU A 412 32.07 11.26 28.17
C GLU A 412 31.64 12.49 29.02
N VAL A 413 30.50 12.41 29.70
CA VAL A 413 30.04 13.48 30.59
C VAL A 413 30.46 13.19 32.04
N ASP A 414 31.12 14.13 32.69
CA ASP A 414 31.52 14.05 34.10
C ASP A 414 30.28 13.95 35.01
N ALA A 415 30.28 13.01 35.94
CA ALA A 415 29.15 12.78 36.84
C ALA A 415 28.79 14.02 37.69
N GLU A 416 29.80 14.81 38.14
CA GLU A 416 29.57 16.04 38.92
C GLU A 416 28.98 17.19 38.06
N ARG A 417 29.17 17.15 36.74
CA ARG A 417 28.71 18.16 35.77
C ARG A 417 27.64 17.60 34.83
N SER A 418 26.98 16.49 35.18
CA SER A 418 26.06 15.74 34.33
C SER A 418 25.01 16.61 33.62
N GLY A 419 24.44 17.62 34.30
CA GLY A 419 23.43 18.52 33.71
C GLY A 419 23.98 19.74 32.97
N THR A 420 25.26 20.07 33.12
CA THR A 420 25.83 21.32 32.65
C THR A 420 26.94 21.17 31.63
N GLN A 421 27.66 20.05 31.61
CA GLN A 421 28.74 19.81 30.68
C GLN A 421 28.17 19.68 29.25
N ARG A 422 28.87 20.35 28.33
CA ARG A 422 28.59 20.29 26.90
C ARG A 422 29.70 19.49 26.20
N LEU A 423 29.34 18.69 25.26
CA LEU A 423 30.28 18.03 24.35
C LEU A 423 30.36 18.81 23.05
N ASP A 424 31.48 18.66 22.36
CA ASP A 424 31.75 19.26 21.06
C ASP A 424 30.70 18.78 20.05
N SER A 425 30.17 19.69 19.27
CA SER A 425 29.10 19.41 18.30
C SER A 425 29.50 18.41 17.21
N SER A 426 30.80 18.21 16.95
CA SER A 426 31.29 17.18 16.01
C SER A 426 30.83 15.78 16.41
N ARG A 427 30.63 15.51 17.71
CA ARG A 427 30.10 14.23 18.22
C ARG A 427 28.65 13.93 17.77
N PHE A 428 27.92 14.96 17.31
CA PHE A 428 26.53 14.86 16.88
C PHE A 428 26.39 14.91 15.37
N LYS A 429 27.37 15.49 14.66
CA LYS A 429 27.33 15.79 13.22
C LYS A 429 27.59 14.56 12.33
N ASP A 430 28.45 13.65 12.76
CA ASP A 430 28.90 12.50 11.97
C ASP A 430 27.92 11.30 11.99
N ARG A 431 26.64 11.58 12.23
CA ARG A 431 25.61 10.52 12.24
C ARG A 431 24.97 10.39 10.88
N ASP A 432 24.83 9.16 10.43
CA ASP A 432 24.12 8.87 9.19
C ASP A 432 22.67 9.37 9.29
N PRO A 433 22.18 10.13 8.30
CA PRO A 433 20.79 10.53 8.26
C PRO A 433 19.88 9.31 8.14
N PHE A 434 18.62 9.47 8.53
CA PHE A 434 17.62 8.44 8.25
C PHE A 434 17.38 8.35 6.74
N GLU A 435 17.51 7.14 6.21
CA GLU A 435 17.13 6.78 4.85
C GLU A 435 16.23 5.57 4.89
N TYR A 436 15.01 5.72 4.36
CA TYR A 436 14.07 4.61 4.28
C TYR A 436 14.56 3.57 3.27
N GLN A 437 14.78 2.35 3.74
CA GLN A 437 15.18 1.23 2.90
C GLN A 437 13.95 0.60 2.24
N ASN A 438 13.77 0.90 0.95
CA ASN A 438 12.68 0.36 0.17
C ASN A 438 12.74 -1.18 0.12
N ARG A 439 11.61 -1.84 0.39
CA ARG A 439 11.48 -3.29 0.33
C ARG A 439 11.37 -3.78 -1.12
N ASP A 440 11.80 -5.01 -1.38
CA ASP A 440 11.70 -5.62 -2.70
C ASP A 440 10.27 -6.14 -3.03
N LEU A 441 10.07 -6.61 -4.25
CA LEU A 441 8.79 -7.16 -4.69
C LEU A 441 8.42 -8.45 -3.93
N PHE A 442 9.41 -9.29 -3.61
CA PHE A 442 9.15 -10.55 -2.91
C PHE A 442 8.59 -10.29 -1.51
N TRP A 443 9.19 -9.34 -0.79
CA TRP A 443 8.70 -8.91 0.51
C TRP A 443 7.27 -8.35 0.41
N ALA A 444 6.99 -7.51 -0.58
CA ALA A 444 5.65 -6.94 -0.80
C ALA A 444 4.59 -8.02 -1.04
N LEU A 445 4.92 -9.03 -1.87
CA LEU A 445 4.01 -10.14 -2.16
C LEU A 445 3.85 -11.09 -0.97
N SER A 446 4.90 -11.34 -0.19
CA SER A 446 4.82 -12.21 0.99
C SER A 446 3.92 -11.63 2.08
N ASN A 447 3.91 -10.31 2.27
CA ASN A 447 2.98 -9.63 3.18
C ASN A 447 1.52 -9.63 2.67
N ASN A 448 1.30 -9.95 1.40
CA ASN A 448 -0.01 -10.10 0.77
C ASN A 448 -0.31 -11.56 0.37
N GLY A 449 0.21 -12.54 1.11
CA GLY A 449 0.17 -13.97 0.78
C GLY A 449 -1.23 -14.52 0.50
N ILE A 450 -2.25 -14.15 1.30
CA ILE A 450 -3.66 -14.57 1.10
C ILE A 450 -4.18 -14.03 -0.25
N THR A 451 -3.93 -12.77 -0.55
CA THR A 451 -4.35 -12.16 -1.83
C THR A 451 -3.59 -12.76 -3.02
N LEU A 452 -2.31 -13.10 -2.84
CA LEU A 452 -1.52 -13.80 -3.85
C LEU A 452 -2.06 -15.22 -4.12
N MET A 453 -2.47 -15.93 -3.08
CA MET A 453 -3.18 -17.23 -3.25
C MET A 453 -4.51 -17.05 -3.99
N ALA A 454 -5.25 -15.99 -3.72
CA ALA A 454 -6.47 -15.68 -4.48
C ALA A 454 -6.17 -15.39 -5.96
N PHE A 455 -5.07 -14.71 -6.26
CA PHE A 455 -4.61 -14.49 -7.65
C PHE A 455 -4.31 -15.83 -8.36
N ALA A 456 -3.57 -16.72 -7.71
CA ALA A 456 -3.31 -18.07 -8.25
C ALA A 456 -4.61 -18.85 -8.42
N PHE A 457 -5.54 -18.78 -7.46
CA PHE A 457 -6.87 -19.40 -7.55
C PHE A 457 -7.64 -18.95 -8.80
N TRP A 458 -7.68 -17.63 -9.09
CA TRP A 458 -8.35 -17.12 -10.28
C TRP A 458 -7.69 -17.62 -11.57
N ILE A 459 -6.37 -17.72 -11.64
CA ILE A 459 -5.65 -18.29 -12.80
C ILE A 459 -6.03 -19.76 -12.97
N ILE A 460 -6.05 -20.56 -11.89
CA ILE A 460 -6.45 -21.97 -11.92
C ILE A 460 -7.90 -22.10 -12.37
N LEU A 461 -8.82 -21.30 -11.84
CA LEU A 461 -10.23 -21.30 -12.22
C LEU A 461 -10.41 -21.03 -13.72
N ILE A 462 -9.68 -20.08 -14.27
CA ILE A 462 -9.66 -19.80 -15.70
C ILE A 462 -9.15 -21.03 -16.47
N ALA A 463 -8.02 -21.62 -16.08
CA ALA A 463 -7.44 -22.78 -16.74
C ALA A 463 -8.37 -23.99 -16.71
N LEU A 464 -9.02 -24.25 -15.58
CA LEU A 464 -10.02 -25.32 -15.45
C LEU A 464 -11.24 -25.06 -16.34
N SER A 465 -11.70 -23.81 -16.45
CA SER A 465 -12.83 -23.49 -17.33
C SER A 465 -12.49 -23.70 -18.81
N PHE A 466 -11.22 -23.54 -19.21
CA PHE A 466 -10.74 -23.89 -20.54
C PHE A 466 -10.83 -25.41 -20.80
N SER A 467 -10.50 -26.21 -19.80
CA SER A 467 -10.42 -27.69 -19.95
C SER A 467 -11.79 -28.37 -19.85
N PHE A 468 -12.59 -28.00 -18.86
CA PHE A 468 -13.83 -28.71 -18.49
C PHE A 468 -15.11 -27.90 -18.71
N GLY A 469 -15.04 -26.60 -18.97
CA GLY A 469 -16.17 -25.69 -19.05
C GLY A 469 -17.02 -25.84 -20.30
N PHE A 470 -18.34 -25.58 -20.15
CA PHE A 470 -19.31 -25.36 -21.23
C PHE A 470 -19.84 -26.57 -22.00
N GLN A 471 -19.67 -27.78 -21.47
CA GLN A 471 -20.28 -28.99 -22.11
C GLN A 471 -21.82 -29.01 -21.99
N LYS A 472 -22.43 -28.28 -21.06
CA LYS A 472 -23.87 -28.35 -20.73
C LYS A 472 -24.57 -26.98 -20.62
N ILE A 473 -24.21 -25.97 -21.39
CA ILE A 473 -25.04 -24.74 -21.44
C ILE A 473 -26.33 -25.14 -22.22
N LYS A 474 -27.43 -25.33 -21.48
CA LYS A 474 -28.74 -25.48 -22.10
C LYS A 474 -29.13 -24.19 -22.76
N LEU A 475 -29.33 -24.22 -24.06
CA LEU A 475 -29.86 -23.14 -24.88
C LEU A 475 -31.41 -23.18 -24.81
N SER A 476 -31.97 -23.03 -23.60
CA SER A 476 -33.42 -22.84 -23.47
C SER A 476 -33.84 -21.46 -23.93
#